data_9527e2ce0e714bf7573e09870e35e3e1
#
_entry.id   9527e2ce0e714bf7573e09870e35e3e1
#
_cell.length_a   1.000
_cell.length_b   1.000
_cell.length_c   1.000
_cell.angle_alpha   90.00
_cell.angle_beta   90.00
_cell.angle_gamma   90.00
#
_symmetry.space_group_name_H-M   'P 1'
#
loop_
_entity.id
_entity.type
_entity.pdbx_description
1 polymer ?
#
loop_
_entity_poly.entity_id
_entity_poly.type
_entity_poly.pdbx_seq_one_letter_code
_entity_poly.pdbx_strand_id
1 'polypeptide(L)'
;RSYVYQAMRVTGAADPLLPIEDTLEGKLPQRKIVTTAAAGYSSYGNQIGLATGHVTEIYHPGYVAKRMEVGGVIAAAPSENVVRERPEAGDVVILLGGKTGRDGCGGATGSSKSHNVDSLAKDGAEVQKGNAPEERKLQRLFRNPEATKLIKRCNDFGAGGVSVAIGELADGLHIDLNKVPKKYEGLDGTELAISESQERMAVVVRKEDADHFQKLASDENLESTVVAEVTEEARMIMYLDGVDIVNISREFLNTNGAKRYTDVEVEDHGKKQIVMETKPFAERMEALASDLNVCSQKGLVERFDSTIGAGTVLMPFGGKTQLTPAQAMCAKIPMLKGNTNTASIMSWGFDPYQMEKSPFIGAEKSVISAISKMIAAGGNRKHSWMSFQEYFGRTNEE
;
A
#
# COMPACT_ATOMS: atom_id res chain seq x y z
N ARG A 1 4.64 4.77 15.70
CA ARG A 1 5.89 4.26 16.30
C ARG A 1 7.09 4.41 15.38
N SER A 2 6.88 4.48 14.09
CA SER A 2 7.96 4.53 13.11
C SER A 2 7.92 5.82 12.31
N TYR A 3 9.09 6.29 11.96
CA TYR A 3 9.27 7.39 11.03
C TYR A 3 9.43 6.80 9.63
N VAL A 4 8.40 6.91 8.78
CA VAL A 4 8.47 6.57 7.36
C VAL A 4 9.27 7.66 6.66
N TYR A 5 10.35 7.31 5.98
CA TYR A 5 11.29 8.30 5.45
C TYR A 5 11.64 8.14 3.98
N GLN A 6 11.30 7.01 3.36
CA GLN A 6 11.48 6.82 1.93
C GLN A 6 10.47 5.83 1.34
N ALA A 7 10.02 6.12 0.12
CA ALA A 7 9.14 5.28 -0.66
C ALA A 7 9.77 4.85 -1.98
N MET A 8 9.33 3.71 -2.46
CA MET A 8 9.57 3.20 -3.81
C MET A 8 8.22 2.88 -4.45
N ARG A 9 8.12 3.15 -5.76
CA ARG A 9 6.94 2.84 -6.53
C ARG A 9 7.28 2.11 -7.81
N VAL A 10 6.62 0.97 -8.04
CA VAL A 10 6.69 0.20 -9.28
C VAL A 10 5.26 0.01 -9.79
N THR A 11 4.97 0.48 -10.97
CA THR A 11 3.63 0.42 -11.57
C THR A 11 3.67 -0.32 -12.89
N GLY A 12 2.54 -0.88 -13.30
CA GLY A 12 2.36 -1.53 -14.59
C GLY A 12 1.20 -0.92 -15.34
N ALA A 13 1.41 -0.59 -16.61
CA ALA A 13 0.42 0.02 -17.50
C ALA A 13 0.49 -0.58 -18.90
N ALA A 14 -0.58 -0.44 -19.67
CA ALA A 14 -0.51 -0.65 -21.10
C ALA A 14 0.06 0.58 -21.80
N ASP A 15 0.24 0.49 -23.11
CA ASP A 15 0.85 1.55 -23.92
C ASP A 15 0.04 2.86 -23.84
N PRO A 16 0.62 3.95 -23.28
CA PRO A 16 -0.04 5.25 -23.21
C PRO A 16 -0.20 5.93 -24.58
N LEU A 17 0.46 5.41 -25.61
CA LEU A 17 0.38 5.91 -26.98
C LEU A 17 -0.73 5.19 -27.78
N LEU A 18 -1.41 4.21 -27.17
CA LEU A 18 -2.53 3.53 -27.81
C LEU A 18 -3.56 4.57 -28.28
N PRO A 19 -3.99 4.54 -29.57
CA PRO A 19 -5.01 5.43 -30.09
C PRO A 19 -6.31 5.37 -29.29
N ILE A 20 -7.03 6.48 -29.20
CA ILE A 20 -8.28 6.55 -28.42
C ILE A 20 -9.34 5.59 -28.98
N GLU A 21 -9.38 5.45 -30.30
CA GLU A 21 -10.27 4.54 -31.02
C GLU A 21 -10.03 3.06 -30.69
N ASP A 22 -8.82 2.72 -30.24
CA ASP A 22 -8.46 1.35 -29.83
C ASP A 22 -8.72 1.11 -28.34
N THR A 23 -9.33 2.08 -27.63
CA THR A 23 -9.70 1.91 -26.22
C THR A 23 -10.78 0.85 -26.10
N LEU A 24 -10.59 -0.10 -25.17
CA LEU A 24 -11.61 -1.11 -24.87
C LEU A 24 -12.93 -0.45 -24.47
N GLU A 25 -14.04 -1.03 -24.94
CA GLU A 25 -15.37 -0.54 -24.64
C GLU A 25 -15.58 -0.38 -23.12
N GLY A 26 -16.13 0.74 -22.71
CA GLY A 26 -16.38 1.06 -21.30
C GLY A 26 -15.12 1.33 -20.45
N LYS A 27 -13.95 1.46 -21.06
CA LYS A 27 -12.68 1.77 -20.38
C LYS A 27 -12.19 3.19 -20.69
N LEU A 28 -11.30 3.70 -19.85
CA LEU A 28 -10.62 4.96 -20.10
C LEU A 28 -9.41 4.74 -21.01
N PRO A 29 -9.07 5.73 -21.85
CA PRO A 29 -7.85 5.70 -22.66
C PRO A 29 -6.60 5.51 -21.79
N GLN A 30 -5.64 4.70 -22.25
CA GLN A 30 -4.43 4.38 -21.50
C GLN A 30 -3.63 5.62 -21.10
N ARG A 31 -3.51 6.60 -22.00
CA ARG A 31 -2.86 7.88 -21.70
C ARG A 31 -3.52 8.61 -20.52
N LYS A 32 -4.85 8.59 -20.44
CA LYS A 32 -5.59 9.21 -19.34
C LYS A 32 -5.29 8.50 -18.02
N ILE A 33 -5.32 7.15 -18.02
CA ILE A 33 -5.04 6.34 -16.84
C ILE A 33 -3.62 6.59 -16.32
N VAL A 34 -2.62 6.49 -17.19
CA VAL A 34 -1.19 6.67 -16.84
C VAL A 34 -0.92 8.06 -16.26
N THR A 35 -1.39 9.10 -16.93
CA THR A 35 -1.11 10.48 -16.49
C THR A 35 -1.84 10.86 -15.21
N THR A 36 -3.08 10.42 -15.02
CA THR A 36 -3.83 10.72 -13.79
C THR A 36 -3.35 9.90 -12.60
N ALA A 37 -2.97 8.64 -12.79
CA ALA A 37 -2.37 7.83 -11.74
C ALA A 37 -1.05 8.46 -11.24
N ALA A 38 -0.16 8.83 -12.16
CA ALA A 38 1.09 9.51 -11.81
C ALA A 38 0.86 10.82 -11.05
N ALA A 39 -0.14 11.62 -11.47
CA ALA A 39 -0.50 12.87 -10.81
C ALA A 39 -1.04 12.66 -9.40
N GLY A 40 -1.95 11.69 -9.21
CA GLY A 40 -2.54 11.39 -7.92
C GLY A 40 -1.48 10.94 -6.91
N TYR A 41 -0.65 10.00 -7.29
CA TYR A 41 0.38 9.44 -6.42
C TYR A 41 1.47 10.43 -6.04
N SER A 42 1.99 11.18 -7.02
CA SER A 42 3.01 12.18 -6.73
C SER A 42 2.46 13.30 -5.84
N SER A 43 1.24 13.74 -6.10
CA SER A 43 0.57 14.75 -5.27
C SER A 43 0.42 14.28 -3.82
N TYR A 44 -0.06 13.06 -3.60
CA TYR A 44 -0.22 12.51 -2.25
C TYR A 44 1.14 12.38 -1.54
N GLY A 45 2.12 11.70 -2.15
CA GLY A 45 3.44 11.48 -1.57
C GLY A 45 4.16 12.78 -1.22
N ASN A 46 4.11 13.76 -2.11
CA ASN A 46 4.74 15.07 -1.88
C ASN A 46 4.06 15.84 -0.73
N GLN A 47 2.72 15.79 -0.63
CA GLN A 47 1.96 16.48 0.41
C GLN A 47 2.15 15.86 1.80
N ILE A 48 2.21 14.54 1.91
CA ILE A 48 2.51 13.89 3.21
C ILE A 48 3.96 14.11 3.66
N GLY A 49 4.79 14.64 2.79
CA GLY A 49 6.20 14.91 3.08
C GLY A 49 7.04 13.62 3.15
N LEU A 50 6.86 12.72 2.18
CA LEU A 50 7.60 11.47 2.05
C LEU A 50 8.45 11.48 0.77
N ALA A 51 9.76 11.32 0.94
CA ALA A 51 10.66 11.21 -0.21
C ALA A 51 10.38 9.92 -1.00
N THR A 52 10.21 10.04 -2.32
CA THR A 52 10.09 8.88 -3.21
C THR A 52 11.41 8.69 -3.97
N GLY A 53 12.21 7.75 -3.49
CA GLY A 53 13.59 7.56 -3.97
C GLY A 53 13.71 6.77 -5.27
N HIS A 54 12.67 6.02 -5.66
CA HIS A 54 12.65 5.26 -6.91
C HIS A 54 11.24 5.14 -7.45
N VAL A 55 11.07 5.45 -8.73
CA VAL A 55 9.80 5.31 -9.46
C VAL A 55 10.07 4.66 -10.80
N THR A 56 9.30 3.64 -11.14
CA THR A 56 9.36 2.97 -12.44
C THR A 56 7.96 2.56 -12.86
N GLU A 57 7.66 2.67 -14.14
CA GLU A 57 6.47 2.10 -14.76
C GLU A 57 6.88 1.05 -15.79
N ILE A 58 6.25 -0.11 -15.74
CA ILE A 58 6.45 -1.23 -16.65
C ILE A 58 5.28 -1.25 -17.62
N TYR A 59 5.56 -1.35 -18.91
CA TYR A 59 4.53 -1.37 -19.96
C TYR A 59 4.35 -2.78 -20.51
N HIS A 60 3.10 -3.26 -20.48
CA HIS A 60 2.73 -4.58 -20.99
C HIS A 60 1.27 -4.59 -21.44
N PRO A 61 0.93 -5.22 -22.60
CA PRO A 61 -0.46 -5.26 -23.10
C PRO A 61 -1.47 -5.83 -22.11
N GLY A 62 -1.05 -6.76 -21.26
CA GLY A 62 -1.91 -7.35 -20.22
C GLY A 62 -2.45 -6.35 -19.19
N TYR A 63 -1.89 -5.14 -19.11
CA TYR A 63 -2.37 -4.08 -18.22
C TYR A 63 -3.41 -3.15 -18.83
N VAL A 64 -3.93 -3.45 -20.02
CA VAL A 64 -4.92 -2.58 -20.70
C VAL A 64 -6.22 -2.42 -19.90
N ALA A 65 -6.65 -3.49 -19.22
CA ALA A 65 -7.88 -3.48 -18.42
C ALA A 65 -7.63 -3.12 -16.95
N LYS A 66 -6.46 -3.42 -16.41
CA LYS A 66 -6.06 -3.21 -15.01
C LYS A 66 -4.58 -2.89 -14.90
N ARG A 67 -4.27 -1.86 -14.15
CA ARG A 67 -2.89 -1.52 -13.82
C ARG A 67 -2.35 -2.42 -12.70
N MET A 68 -1.04 -2.59 -12.68
CA MET A 68 -0.31 -3.07 -11.50
C MET A 68 0.12 -1.87 -10.65
N GLU A 69 -0.08 -1.95 -9.35
CA GLU A 69 0.32 -0.92 -8.40
C GLU A 69 1.06 -1.57 -7.24
N VAL A 70 2.36 -1.37 -7.19
CA VAL A 70 3.22 -1.85 -6.10
C VAL A 70 3.95 -0.67 -5.49
N GLY A 71 3.79 -0.50 -4.20
CA GLY A 71 4.50 0.48 -3.39
C GLY A 71 5.29 -0.19 -2.28
N GLY A 72 6.42 0.36 -1.93
CA GLY A 72 7.19 -0.04 -0.78
C GLY A 72 7.64 1.18 -0.01
N VAL A 73 7.60 1.10 1.33
CA VAL A 73 8.10 2.16 2.20
C VAL A 73 9.09 1.61 3.21
N ILE A 74 10.02 2.44 3.63
CA ILE A 74 10.93 2.13 4.72
C ILE A 74 10.69 3.09 5.87
N ALA A 75 10.64 2.53 7.07
CA ALA A 75 10.48 3.28 8.30
C ALA A 75 11.49 2.83 9.35
N ALA A 76 11.81 3.73 10.26
CA ALA A 76 12.66 3.45 11.41
C ALA A 76 12.06 4.06 12.68
N ALA A 77 12.32 3.43 13.81
CA ALA A 77 11.96 3.95 15.13
C ALA A 77 13.11 3.73 16.12
N PRO A 78 13.30 4.59 17.12
CA PRO A 78 14.13 4.28 18.26
C PRO A 78 13.63 2.99 18.95
N SER A 79 14.52 2.08 19.29
CA SER A 79 14.16 0.78 19.88
C SER A 79 13.40 0.94 21.21
N GLU A 80 13.72 1.96 21.97
CA GLU A 80 13.06 2.29 23.24
C GLU A 80 11.59 2.76 23.09
N ASN A 81 11.16 3.10 21.87
CA ASN A 81 9.78 3.48 21.57
C ASN A 81 8.94 2.30 21.07
N VAL A 82 9.53 1.12 20.92
CA VAL A 82 8.84 -0.08 20.45
C VAL A 82 8.19 -0.79 21.63
N VAL A 83 6.86 -0.65 21.74
CA VAL A 83 6.01 -1.36 22.71
C VAL A 83 5.42 -2.60 22.07
N ARG A 84 5.44 -3.74 22.78
CA ARG A 84 4.89 -5.04 22.34
C ARG A 84 4.05 -5.68 23.47
N GLU A 85 3.18 -4.87 24.04
CA GLU A 85 2.24 -5.34 25.06
C GLU A 85 1.01 -5.96 24.39
N ARG A 86 0.41 -6.96 25.06
CA ARG A 86 -0.90 -7.49 24.65
C ARG A 86 -1.99 -6.62 25.26
N PRO A 87 -3.09 -6.37 24.53
CA PRO A 87 -4.29 -5.78 25.10
C PRO A 87 -4.86 -6.67 26.21
N GLU A 88 -5.39 -6.05 27.24
CA GLU A 88 -6.01 -6.69 28.41
C GLU A 88 -7.43 -6.19 28.57
N ALA A 89 -8.29 -6.98 29.24
CA ALA A 89 -9.66 -6.56 29.53
C ALA A 89 -9.67 -5.23 30.29
N GLY A 90 -10.52 -4.31 29.86
CA GLY A 90 -10.60 -2.93 30.37
C GLY A 90 -9.77 -1.91 29.57
N ASP A 91 -8.85 -2.34 28.70
CA ASP A 91 -8.21 -1.44 27.74
C ASP A 91 -9.25 -0.86 26.75
N VAL A 92 -8.99 0.30 26.21
CA VAL A 92 -9.90 0.96 25.26
C VAL A 92 -9.27 1.08 23.89
N VAL A 93 -10.12 1.08 22.87
CA VAL A 93 -9.73 1.31 21.47
C VAL A 93 -10.13 2.71 21.07
N ILE A 94 -9.16 3.50 20.65
CA ILE A 94 -9.36 4.86 20.14
C ILE A 94 -9.22 4.83 18.63
N LEU A 95 -10.24 5.32 17.92
CA LEU A 95 -10.21 5.61 16.50
C LEU A 95 -9.67 7.03 16.30
N LEU A 96 -8.68 7.17 15.45
CA LEU A 96 -8.00 8.41 15.10
C LEU A 96 -8.23 8.79 13.65
N GLY A 97 -8.27 10.09 13.35
CA GLY A 97 -8.18 10.62 12.00
C GLY A 97 -9.52 10.83 11.32
N GLY A 98 -9.60 10.46 10.04
CA GLY A 98 -10.72 10.77 9.17
C GLY A 98 -12.06 10.17 9.60
N LYS A 99 -13.15 10.78 9.12
CA LYS A 99 -14.52 10.31 9.36
C LYS A 99 -14.94 9.22 8.40
N THR A 100 -15.88 8.39 8.81
CA THR A 100 -16.41 7.26 8.05
C THR A 100 -17.45 7.69 7.01
N GLY A 101 -17.26 7.25 5.78
CA GLY A 101 -18.23 7.35 4.68
C GLY A 101 -18.47 5.98 4.06
N ARG A 102 -19.02 5.93 2.82
CA ARG A 102 -19.21 4.69 2.04
C ARG A 102 -17.95 4.22 1.32
N ASP A 103 -16.80 4.81 1.61
CA ASP A 103 -15.54 4.48 0.97
C ASP A 103 -15.25 2.98 1.07
N GLY A 104 -15.09 2.28 -0.05
CA GLY A 104 -14.74 0.88 -0.11
C GLY A 104 -15.80 -0.11 0.39
N CYS A 105 -17.05 0.29 0.60
CA CYS A 105 -18.11 -0.61 1.07
C CYS A 105 -18.40 -1.78 0.14
N GLY A 106 -18.03 -1.69 -1.15
CA GLY A 106 -17.98 -2.82 -2.08
C GLY A 106 -16.89 -3.85 -1.76
N GLY A 107 -15.99 -3.51 -0.83
CA GLY A 107 -14.90 -4.35 -0.34
C GLY A 107 -13.83 -4.66 -1.40
N ALA A 108 -12.86 -5.51 -1.03
CA ALA A 108 -11.81 -5.99 -1.95
C ALA A 108 -12.40 -6.65 -3.22
N THR A 109 -13.58 -7.24 -3.12
CA THR A 109 -14.33 -7.77 -4.26
C THR A 109 -14.73 -6.66 -5.25
N GLY A 110 -15.07 -5.47 -4.78
CA GLY A 110 -15.38 -4.30 -5.61
C GLY A 110 -14.20 -3.88 -6.46
N SER A 111 -13.01 -3.78 -5.88
CA SER A 111 -11.78 -3.44 -6.60
C SER A 111 -11.35 -4.51 -7.61
N SER A 112 -11.81 -5.76 -7.43
CA SER A 112 -11.52 -6.89 -8.32
C SER A 112 -12.54 -7.06 -9.45
N LYS A 113 -13.67 -6.35 -9.43
CA LYS A 113 -14.67 -6.39 -10.51
C LYS A 113 -14.19 -5.60 -11.73
N SER A 114 -14.69 -5.99 -12.89
CA SER A 114 -14.52 -5.21 -14.11
C SER A 114 -15.37 -3.94 -14.02
N HIS A 115 -14.73 -2.79 -14.10
CA HIS A 115 -15.40 -1.50 -14.11
C HIS A 115 -15.79 -1.06 -15.52
N ASN A 116 -16.96 -0.44 -15.65
CA ASN A 116 -17.48 0.14 -16.89
C ASN A 116 -18.00 1.57 -16.64
N VAL A 117 -18.58 2.21 -17.66
CA VAL A 117 -19.09 3.58 -17.56
C VAL A 117 -20.16 3.72 -16.47
N ASP A 118 -21.02 2.69 -16.28
CA ASP A 118 -22.07 2.70 -15.26
C ASP A 118 -21.50 2.62 -13.83
N SER A 119 -20.30 2.07 -13.67
CA SER A 119 -19.63 2.01 -12.38
C SER A 119 -19.34 3.40 -11.83
N LEU A 120 -19.08 4.40 -12.66
CA LEU A 120 -18.87 5.80 -12.25
C LEU A 120 -20.09 6.37 -11.52
N ALA A 121 -21.28 6.04 -11.98
CA ALA A 121 -22.51 6.53 -11.38
C ALA A 121 -22.89 5.75 -10.11
N LYS A 122 -22.65 4.45 -10.08
CA LYS A 122 -23.03 3.55 -8.97
C LYS A 122 -22.00 3.58 -7.84
N ASP A 123 -20.71 3.55 -8.19
CA ASP A 123 -19.62 3.34 -7.24
C ASP A 123 -18.92 4.65 -6.84
N GLY A 124 -19.39 5.80 -7.34
CA GLY A 124 -18.75 7.10 -7.09
C GLY A 124 -18.67 7.51 -5.62
N ALA A 125 -19.60 7.01 -4.79
CA ALA A 125 -19.59 7.21 -3.34
C ALA A 125 -18.62 6.24 -2.62
N GLU A 126 -18.30 5.12 -3.26
CA GLU A 126 -17.45 4.06 -2.70
C GLU A 126 -15.96 4.24 -3.05
N VAL A 127 -15.63 5.17 -3.94
CA VAL A 127 -14.23 5.45 -4.29
C VAL A 127 -13.49 5.99 -3.08
N GLN A 128 -12.47 5.29 -2.66
CA GLN A 128 -11.57 5.74 -1.61
C GLN A 128 -10.87 7.05 -2.04
N LYS A 129 -10.89 8.05 -1.18
CA LYS A 129 -10.28 9.36 -1.42
C LYS A 129 -9.20 9.61 -0.39
N GLY A 130 -7.95 9.75 -0.83
CA GLY A 130 -6.84 10.10 0.03
C GLY A 130 -6.95 11.53 0.57
N ASN A 131 -6.55 11.72 1.83
CA ASN A 131 -6.45 12.99 2.52
C ASN A 131 -5.04 13.17 3.09
N ALA A 132 -4.11 13.61 2.25
CA ALA A 132 -2.71 13.75 2.62
C ALA A 132 -2.46 14.64 3.86
N PRO A 133 -3.19 15.76 4.09
CA PRO A 133 -3.07 16.52 5.33
C PRO A 133 -3.41 15.71 6.58
N GLU A 134 -4.43 14.85 6.54
CA GLU A 134 -4.80 14.01 7.67
C GLU A 134 -3.75 12.92 7.93
N GLU A 135 -3.26 12.28 6.88
CA GLU A 135 -2.14 11.34 6.98
C GLU A 135 -0.90 11.98 7.60
N ARG A 136 -0.60 13.23 7.24
CA ARG A 136 0.55 13.94 7.81
C ARG A 136 0.40 14.17 9.31
N LYS A 137 -0.79 14.48 9.81
CA LYS A 137 -1.07 14.63 11.24
C LYS A 137 -0.89 13.30 11.98
N LEU A 138 -1.43 12.20 11.43
CA LEU A 138 -1.23 10.85 11.96
C LEU A 138 0.26 10.52 12.06
N GLN A 139 1.03 10.74 10.99
CA GLN A 139 2.48 10.52 11.01
C GLN A 139 3.20 11.32 12.10
N ARG A 140 2.78 12.56 12.35
CA ARG A 140 3.36 13.40 13.41
C ARG A 140 3.07 12.84 14.79
N LEU A 141 1.82 12.43 15.05
CA LEU A 141 1.44 11.78 16.31
C LEU A 141 2.24 10.51 16.55
N PHE A 142 2.33 9.64 15.53
CA PHE A 142 3.08 8.38 15.62
C PHE A 142 4.61 8.54 15.68
N ARG A 143 5.12 9.75 15.51
CA ARG A 143 6.53 10.11 15.76
C ARG A 143 6.75 10.62 17.18
N ASN A 144 5.71 11.05 17.88
CA ASN A 144 5.80 11.52 19.26
C ASN A 144 6.02 10.32 20.20
N PRO A 145 7.19 10.21 20.89
CA PRO A 145 7.47 9.09 21.78
C PRO A 145 6.52 9.02 22.97
N GLU A 146 5.98 10.16 23.44
CA GLU A 146 5.01 10.21 24.52
C GLU A 146 3.71 9.48 24.11
N ALA A 147 3.19 9.78 22.92
CA ALA A 147 2.01 9.11 22.38
C ALA A 147 2.28 7.62 22.08
N THR A 148 3.39 7.31 21.41
CA THR A 148 3.64 5.94 20.96
C THR A 148 3.92 4.93 22.07
N LYS A 149 4.43 5.36 23.20
CA LYS A 149 4.65 4.51 24.38
C LYS A 149 3.34 4.10 25.06
N LEU A 150 2.26 4.86 24.89
CA LEU A 150 0.94 4.52 25.43
C LEU A 150 0.23 3.44 24.58
N ILE A 151 0.63 3.27 23.32
CA ILE A 151 -0.03 2.35 22.38
C ILE A 151 0.44 0.91 22.62
N LYS A 152 -0.43 0.00 23.04
CA LYS A 152 -0.18 -1.44 23.10
C LYS A 152 -0.17 -2.05 21.70
N ARG A 153 -1.23 -1.84 20.92
CA ARG A 153 -1.40 -2.28 19.52
C ARG A 153 -2.04 -1.19 18.67
N CYS A 154 -1.83 -1.26 17.37
CA CYS A 154 -2.49 -0.39 16.40
C CYS A 154 -2.62 -1.09 15.05
N ASN A 155 -3.69 -0.74 14.33
CA ASN A 155 -3.92 -1.08 12.93
C ASN A 155 -4.37 0.16 12.16
N ASP A 156 -4.06 0.19 10.86
CA ASP A 156 -4.66 1.12 9.91
C ASP A 156 -6.02 0.61 9.42
N PHE A 157 -6.79 1.49 8.80
CA PHE A 157 -8.05 1.14 8.18
C PHE A 157 -7.86 0.86 6.69
N GLY A 158 -7.85 -0.41 6.34
CA GLY A 158 -7.91 -0.92 4.99
C GLY A 158 -9.19 -1.70 4.75
N ALA A 159 -9.09 -2.75 3.93
CA ALA A 159 -10.20 -3.64 3.62
C ALA A 159 -10.85 -4.22 4.89
N GLY A 160 -12.18 -4.15 4.97
CA GLY A 160 -12.96 -4.59 6.11
C GLY A 160 -13.16 -3.55 7.21
N GLY A 161 -12.62 -2.34 7.07
CA GLY A 161 -12.91 -1.20 7.94
C GLY A 161 -12.76 -1.48 9.43
N VAL A 162 -13.77 -1.10 10.22
CA VAL A 162 -13.83 -1.33 11.68
C VAL A 162 -13.72 -2.82 12.02
N SER A 163 -14.35 -3.69 11.23
CA SER A 163 -14.37 -5.14 11.46
C SER A 163 -12.98 -5.75 11.49
N VAL A 164 -12.08 -5.24 10.67
CA VAL A 164 -10.69 -5.73 10.58
C VAL A 164 -9.77 -4.86 11.42
N ALA A 165 -9.74 -3.55 11.20
CA ALA A 165 -8.80 -2.65 11.86
C ALA A 165 -8.93 -2.70 13.39
N ILE A 166 -10.15 -2.78 13.92
CA ILE A 166 -10.40 -2.92 15.36
C ILE A 166 -10.50 -4.41 15.74
N GLY A 167 -11.22 -5.21 14.94
CA GLY A 167 -11.50 -6.60 15.24
C GLY A 167 -10.27 -7.50 15.42
N GLU A 168 -9.11 -7.12 14.85
CA GLU A 168 -7.85 -7.85 14.98
C GLU A 168 -6.97 -7.39 16.17
N LEU A 169 -7.36 -6.34 16.89
CA LEU A 169 -6.51 -5.76 17.93
C LEU A 169 -6.47 -6.61 19.20
N ALA A 170 -7.59 -7.29 19.55
CA ALA A 170 -7.70 -8.14 20.74
C ALA A 170 -8.63 -9.33 20.49
N ASP A 171 -8.55 -10.34 21.34
CA ASP A 171 -9.39 -11.55 21.25
C ASP A 171 -10.85 -11.26 21.62
N GLY A 172 -11.08 -10.47 22.66
CA GLY A 172 -12.39 -10.00 23.10
C GLY A 172 -12.56 -8.52 22.87
N LEU A 173 -13.65 -8.11 22.21
CA LEU A 173 -13.92 -6.72 21.87
C LEU A 173 -15.42 -6.42 21.90
N HIS A 174 -15.79 -5.33 22.55
CA HIS A 174 -17.11 -4.72 22.46
C HIS A 174 -16.99 -3.37 21.74
N ILE A 175 -17.50 -3.29 20.51
CA ILE A 175 -17.36 -2.15 19.59
C ILE A 175 -18.69 -1.42 19.50
N ASP A 176 -18.72 -0.14 19.85
CA ASP A 176 -19.89 0.73 19.75
C ASP A 176 -19.85 1.52 18.44
N LEU A 177 -20.58 1.07 17.43
CA LEU A 177 -20.65 1.71 16.13
C LEU A 177 -21.33 3.09 16.16
N ASN A 178 -22.13 3.38 17.18
CA ASN A 178 -22.71 4.72 17.35
C ASN A 178 -21.63 5.79 17.59
N LYS A 179 -20.49 5.39 18.16
CA LYS A 179 -19.36 6.28 18.45
C LYS A 179 -18.41 6.47 17.27
N VAL A 180 -18.57 5.70 16.20
CA VAL A 180 -17.72 5.83 15.01
C VAL A 180 -18.03 7.16 14.32
N PRO A 181 -17.06 8.08 14.17
CA PRO A 181 -17.27 9.36 13.53
C PRO A 181 -17.69 9.21 12.07
N LYS A 182 -18.77 9.91 11.69
CA LYS A 182 -19.39 9.83 10.36
C LYS A 182 -19.16 11.10 9.55
N LYS A 183 -18.94 10.96 8.23
CA LYS A 183 -18.89 12.10 7.28
C LYS A 183 -20.27 12.72 7.08
N TYR A 184 -21.33 11.90 7.16
CA TYR A 184 -22.72 12.25 6.94
C TYR A 184 -23.63 11.20 7.59
N GLU A 185 -24.88 11.55 7.82
CA GLU A 185 -25.90 10.66 8.37
C GLU A 185 -26.41 9.66 7.31
N GLY A 186 -27.06 8.57 7.76
CA GLY A 186 -27.65 7.55 6.91
C GLY A 186 -26.73 6.44 6.50
N LEU A 187 -25.60 6.26 7.21
CA LEU A 187 -24.79 5.04 7.13
C LEU A 187 -25.46 3.96 7.97
N ASP A 188 -25.64 2.78 7.38
CA ASP A 188 -26.14 1.61 8.12
C ASP A 188 -25.03 0.88 8.89
N GLY A 189 -25.40 -0.14 9.65
CA GLY A 189 -24.45 -0.88 10.47
C GLY A 189 -23.38 -1.62 9.64
N THR A 190 -23.74 -2.11 8.46
CA THR A 190 -22.79 -2.76 7.56
C THR A 190 -21.78 -1.75 7.02
N GLU A 191 -22.26 -0.61 6.53
CA GLU A 191 -21.41 0.46 6.02
C GLU A 191 -20.44 0.97 7.09
N LEU A 192 -20.91 1.15 8.33
CA LEU A 192 -20.06 1.54 9.46
C LEU A 192 -19.02 0.48 9.81
N ALA A 193 -19.39 -0.78 9.75
CA ALA A 193 -18.50 -1.90 10.10
C ALA A 193 -17.41 -2.17 9.07
N ILE A 194 -17.69 -1.99 7.78
CA ILE A 194 -16.76 -2.40 6.71
C ILE A 194 -16.16 -1.25 5.90
N SER A 195 -16.57 -0.01 6.13
CA SER A 195 -16.05 1.14 5.39
C SER A 195 -14.54 1.26 5.47
N GLU A 196 -13.92 1.48 4.32
CA GLU A 196 -12.47 1.63 4.14
C GLU A 196 -12.06 3.12 4.03
N SER A 197 -12.79 4.04 4.68
CA SER A 197 -12.40 5.46 4.67
C SER A 197 -10.96 5.61 5.14
N GLN A 198 -10.16 6.28 4.33
CA GLN A 198 -8.69 6.36 4.48
C GLN A 198 -8.27 7.34 5.59
N GLU A 199 -6.97 7.29 5.93
CA GLU A 199 -6.32 8.09 6.96
C GLU A 199 -6.99 7.97 8.32
N ARG A 200 -7.28 6.72 8.69
CA ARG A 200 -7.75 6.36 10.02
C ARG A 200 -6.81 5.34 10.65
N MET A 201 -6.66 5.42 11.95
CA MET A 201 -5.90 4.43 12.75
C MET A 201 -6.73 4.01 13.95
N ALA A 202 -6.64 2.74 14.31
CA ALA A 202 -7.15 2.24 15.59
C ALA A 202 -5.98 1.92 16.51
N VAL A 203 -6.02 2.41 17.75
CA VAL A 203 -4.99 2.17 18.75
C VAL A 203 -5.61 1.62 20.04
N VAL A 204 -4.93 0.68 20.67
CA VAL A 204 -5.29 0.20 22.00
C VAL A 204 -4.41 0.88 23.02
N VAL A 205 -5.03 1.50 24.01
CA VAL A 205 -4.36 2.13 25.15
C VAL A 205 -5.02 1.67 26.45
N ARG A 206 -4.32 1.83 27.59
CA ARG A 206 -4.94 1.64 28.91
C ARG A 206 -6.04 2.69 29.11
N LYS A 207 -7.08 2.32 29.81
CA LYS A 207 -8.24 3.18 30.07
C LYS A 207 -7.83 4.48 30.77
N GLU A 208 -6.92 4.38 31.73
CA GLU A 208 -6.37 5.54 32.45
C GLU A 208 -5.52 6.47 31.59
N ASP A 209 -4.96 5.99 30.47
CA ASP A 209 -4.13 6.78 29.55
C ASP A 209 -4.95 7.41 28.41
N ALA A 210 -6.24 7.07 28.29
CA ALA A 210 -7.07 7.45 27.15
C ALA A 210 -7.17 8.98 26.98
N ASP A 211 -7.50 9.71 28.05
CA ASP A 211 -7.64 11.17 28.01
C ASP A 211 -6.33 11.86 27.65
N HIS A 212 -5.22 11.35 28.18
CA HIS A 212 -3.89 11.88 27.87
C HIS A 212 -3.53 11.64 26.41
N PHE A 213 -3.78 10.42 25.89
CA PHE A 213 -3.54 10.11 24.50
C PHE A 213 -4.42 10.95 23.54
N GLN A 214 -5.70 11.15 23.87
CA GLN A 214 -6.60 11.99 23.07
C GLN A 214 -6.14 13.47 23.09
N LYS A 215 -5.59 13.96 24.21
CA LYS A 215 -4.97 15.28 24.26
C LYS A 215 -3.79 15.40 23.29
N LEU A 216 -2.88 14.43 23.28
CA LEU A 216 -1.74 14.40 22.35
C LEU A 216 -2.21 14.34 20.88
N ALA A 217 -3.30 13.62 20.57
CA ALA A 217 -3.92 13.61 19.26
C ALA A 217 -4.49 14.99 18.89
N SER A 218 -5.18 15.64 19.82
CA SER A 218 -5.73 16.98 19.65
C SER A 218 -4.64 18.05 19.42
N ASP A 219 -3.46 17.92 20.06
CA ASP A 219 -2.33 18.80 19.85
C ASP A 219 -1.79 18.73 18.40
N GLU A 220 -2.03 17.61 17.69
CA GLU A 220 -1.76 17.44 16.25
C GLU A 220 -2.99 17.73 15.36
N ASN A 221 -4.08 18.28 15.92
CA ASN A 221 -5.35 18.54 15.26
C ASN A 221 -5.99 17.26 14.65
N LEU A 222 -5.87 16.13 15.33
CA LEU A 222 -6.51 14.88 15.01
C LEU A 222 -7.79 14.71 15.83
N GLU A 223 -8.87 14.32 15.18
CA GLU A 223 -10.04 13.79 15.87
C GLU A 223 -9.69 12.41 16.47
N SER A 224 -10.18 12.15 17.67
CA SER A 224 -9.97 10.88 18.38
C SER A 224 -11.19 10.52 19.20
N THR A 225 -11.66 9.29 19.07
CA THR A 225 -12.88 8.81 19.74
C THR A 225 -12.67 7.42 20.29
N VAL A 226 -13.04 7.20 21.57
CA VAL A 226 -13.09 5.84 22.12
C VAL A 226 -14.31 5.12 21.54
N VAL A 227 -14.06 4.07 20.77
CA VAL A 227 -15.10 3.33 20.02
C VAL A 227 -15.27 1.90 20.47
N ALA A 228 -14.36 1.36 21.26
CA ALA A 228 -14.44 -0.01 21.75
C ALA A 228 -13.72 -0.19 23.09
N GLU A 229 -14.08 -1.26 23.78
CA GLU A 229 -13.43 -1.76 25.00
C GLU A 229 -12.99 -3.22 24.77
N VAL A 230 -11.81 -3.57 25.28
CA VAL A 230 -11.31 -4.94 25.31
C VAL A 230 -12.01 -5.70 26.44
N THR A 231 -12.52 -6.89 26.14
CA THR A 231 -13.29 -7.73 27.08
C THR A 231 -12.55 -9.02 27.40
N GLU A 232 -12.92 -9.65 28.55
CA GLU A 232 -12.37 -10.96 28.91
C GLU A 232 -12.92 -12.08 28.01
N GLU A 233 -14.21 -11.97 27.63
CA GLU A 233 -14.82 -12.96 26.75
C GLU A 233 -14.24 -12.81 25.34
N ALA A 234 -13.70 -13.91 24.82
CA ALA A 234 -13.07 -13.94 23.49
C ALA A 234 -14.13 -13.94 22.36
N ARG A 235 -14.79 -12.80 22.19
CA ARG A 235 -15.84 -12.55 21.20
C ARG A 235 -15.66 -11.17 20.60
N MET A 236 -15.99 -11.02 19.33
CA MET A 236 -16.17 -9.72 18.68
C MET A 236 -17.65 -9.38 18.67
N ILE A 237 -18.02 -8.34 19.40
CA ILE A 237 -19.39 -7.81 19.46
C ILE A 237 -19.38 -6.42 18.87
N MET A 238 -20.28 -6.17 17.92
CA MET A 238 -20.54 -4.83 17.38
C MET A 238 -21.97 -4.44 17.67
N TYR A 239 -22.10 -3.29 18.34
CA TYR A 239 -23.36 -2.76 18.82
C TYR A 239 -23.77 -1.52 18.03
N LEU A 240 -25.05 -1.43 17.63
CA LEU A 240 -25.63 -0.27 17.00
C LEU A 240 -27.09 -0.11 17.46
N ASP A 241 -27.48 1.08 17.93
CA ASP A 241 -28.85 1.48 18.26
C ASP A 241 -29.62 0.49 19.15
N GLY A 242 -28.95 -0.05 20.15
CA GLY A 242 -29.56 -0.98 21.12
C GLY A 242 -29.48 -2.46 20.75
N VAL A 243 -28.83 -2.80 19.64
CA VAL A 243 -28.76 -4.18 19.13
C VAL A 243 -27.33 -4.59 18.81
N ASP A 244 -26.97 -5.81 19.19
CA ASP A 244 -25.75 -6.46 18.73
C ASP A 244 -25.94 -6.90 17.26
N ILE A 245 -25.36 -6.17 16.32
CA ILE A 245 -25.45 -6.53 14.90
C ILE A 245 -24.40 -7.57 14.47
N VAL A 246 -23.34 -7.71 15.29
CA VAL A 246 -22.34 -8.77 15.15
C VAL A 246 -22.05 -9.33 16.53
N ASN A 247 -22.04 -10.66 16.65
CA ASN A 247 -21.67 -11.35 17.87
C ASN A 247 -21.03 -12.70 17.51
N ILE A 248 -19.71 -12.71 17.31
CA ILE A 248 -18.96 -13.84 16.77
C ILE A 248 -17.84 -14.23 17.72
N SER A 249 -17.70 -15.53 18.01
CA SER A 249 -16.60 -16.03 18.85
C SER A 249 -15.23 -15.89 18.14
N ARG A 250 -14.19 -15.64 18.91
CA ARG A 250 -12.81 -15.61 18.39
C ARG A 250 -12.39 -16.95 17.80
N GLU A 251 -12.87 -18.05 18.37
CA GLU A 251 -12.62 -19.38 17.84
C GLU A 251 -13.11 -19.49 16.39
N PHE A 252 -14.33 -19.02 16.11
CA PHE A 252 -14.85 -19.01 14.74
C PHE A 252 -14.03 -18.09 13.82
N LEU A 253 -13.68 -16.89 14.26
CA LEU A 253 -12.87 -15.95 13.47
C LEU A 253 -11.46 -16.48 13.15
N ASN A 254 -10.90 -17.31 14.04
CA ASN A 254 -9.58 -17.91 13.85
C ASN A 254 -9.63 -19.14 12.92
N THR A 255 -10.80 -19.57 12.47
CA THR A 255 -10.89 -20.62 11.46
C THR A 255 -10.53 -20.05 10.09
N ASN A 256 -9.71 -20.78 9.34
CA ASN A 256 -9.39 -20.40 7.95
C ASN A 256 -10.50 -20.79 6.94
N GLY A 257 -11.72 -21.03 7.45
CA GLY A 257 -12.84 -21.54 6.67
C GLY A 257 -12.66 -22.99 6.25
N ALA A 258 -13.53 -23.48 5.35
CA ALA A 258 -13.45 -24.83 4.81
C ALA A 258 -12.21 -24.95 3.91
N LYS A 259 -11.48 -26.05 4.05
CA LYS A 259 -10.37 -26.38 3.14
C LYS A 259 -10.91 -26.52 1.72
N ARG A 260 -10.28 -25.83 0.78
CA ARG A 260 -10.56 -25.96 -0.64
C ARG A 260 -9.37 -26.61 -1.32
N TYR A 261 -9.66 -27.50 -2.22
CA TYR A 261 -8.67 -28.18 -3.04
C TYR A 261 -8.97 -27.88 -4.51
N THR A 262 -7.93 -27.71 -5.29
CA THR A 262 -8.02 -27.60 -6.75
C THR A 262 -6.83 -28.32 -7.35
N ASP A 263 -7.04 -28.95 -8.47
CA ASP A 263 -5.98 -29.51 -9.30
C ASP A 263 -5.59 -28.46 -10.33
N VAL A 264 -4.30 -28.23 -10.47
CA VAL A 264 -3.76 -27.25 -11.41
C VAL A 264 -2.84 -27.98 -12.38
N GLU A 265 -3.12 -27.88 -13.65
CA GLU A 265 -2.22 -28.32 -14.70
C GLU A 265 -1.28 -27.18 -15.08
N VAL A 266 0.03 -27.44 -15.01
CA VAL A 266 1.05 -26.46 -15.35
C VAL A 266 1.62 -26.84 -16.72
N GLU A 267 1.31 -26.04 -17.73
CA GLU A 267 1.91 -26.21 -19.05
C GLU A 267 3.40 -25.87 -19.03
N ASP A 268 4.23 -26.78 -19.51
CA ASP A 268 5.64 -26.50 -19.78
C ASP A 268 5.78 -25.84 -21.15
N HIS A 269 5.88 -24.53 -21.17
CA HIS A 269 6.07 -23.76 -22.41
C HIS A 269 7.46 -23.94 -23.06
N GLY A 270 8.31 -24.81 -22.52
CA GLY A 270 9.62 -25.14 -23.04
C GLY A 270 10.58 -23.94 -23.15
N LYS A 271 11.82 -24.22 -23.53
CA LYS A 271 12.80 -23.15 -23.83
C LYS A 271 12.53 -22.63 -25.24
N LYS A 272 11.89 -21.46 -25.36
CA LYS A 272 11.80 -20.78 -26.66
C LYS A 272 13.23 -20.46 -27.15
N GLN A 273 13.54 -20.87 -28.37
CA GLN A 273 14.79 -20.49 -29.03
C GLN A 273 14.84 -18.96 -29.17
N ILE A 274 15.99 -18.40 -28.85
CA ILE A 274 16.28 -17.00 -29.13
C ILE A 274 16.42 -16.88 -30.64
N VAL A 275 15.42 -16.29 -31.29
CA VAL A 275 15.52 -15.94 -32.70
C VAL A 275 16.39 -14.69 -32.79
N MET A 276 17.55 -14.82 -33.40
CA MET A 276 18.41 -13.66 -33.68
C MET A 276 17.73 -12.81 -34.74
N GLU A 277 17.40 -11.57 -34.39
CA GLU A 277 16.90 -10.60 -35.36
C GLU A 277 17.97 -10.29 -36.41
N THR A 278 17.56 -10.30 -37.69
CA THR A 278 18.46 -10.05 -38.83
C THR A 278 18.56 -8.58 -39.21
N LYS A 279 17.85 -7.68 -38.50
CA LYS A 279 17.87 -6.24 -38.79
C LYS A 279 19.25 -5.61 -38.54
N PRO A 280 19.62 -4.55 -39.27
CA PRO A 280 20.85 -3.79 -39.02
C PRO A 280 20.96 -3.32 -37.56
N PHE A 281 22.18 -3.23 -37.06
CA PHE A 281 22.43 -2.84 -35.67
C PHE A 281 21.81 -1.47 -35.30
N ALA A 282 21.93 -0.47 -36.20
CA ALA A 282 21.34 0.85 -35.96
C ALA A 282 19.82 0.81 -35.77
N GLU A 283 19.12 0.07 -36.62
CA GLU A 283 17.66 -0.07 -36.55
C GLU A 283 17.23 -0.80 -35.25
N ARG A 284 18.01 -1.81 -34.83
CA ARG A 284 17.75 -2.50 -33.55
C ARG A 284 17.99 -1.60 -32.35
N MET A 285 19.02 -0.75 -32.39
CA MET A 285 19.30 0.22 -31.32
C MET A 285 18.24 1.30 -31.25
N GLU A 286 17.76 1.80 -32.38
CA GLU A 286 16.69 2.78 -32.43
C GLU A 286 15.37 2.20 -31.88
N ALA A 287 15.00 0.99 -32.31
CA ALA A 287 13.83 0.29 -31.80
C ALA A 287 13.92 0.05 -30.29
N LEU A 288 15.07 -0.40 -29.79
CA LEU A 288 15.30 -0.60 -28.37
C LEU A 288 15.23 0.70 -27.56
N ALA A 289 15.83 1.77 -28.06
CA ALA A 289 15.79 3.08 -27.39
C ALA A 289 14.39 3.72 -27.38
N SER A 290 13.54 3.32 -28.34
CA SER A 290 12.15 3.77 -28.45
C SER A 290 11.17 2.92 -27.64
N ASP A 291 11.60 1.73 -27.17
CA ASP A 291 10.76 0.85 -26.35
C ASP A 291 10.41 1.52 -25.02
N LEU A 292 9.12 1.51 -24.65
CA LEU A 292 8.61 2.16 -23.44
C LEU A 292 9.27 1.64 -22.15
N ASN A 293 9.70 0.39 -22.13
CA ASN A 293 10.40 -0.19 -20.97
C ASN A 293 11.91 0.15 -20.95
N VAL A 294 12.44 0.76 -21.99
CA VAL A 294 13.87 1.09 -22.14
C VAL A 294 14.09 2.60 -22.21
N CYS A 295 13.19 3.34 -22.84
CA CYS A 295 13.29 4.80 -22.95
C CYS A 295 13.28 5.49 -21.58
N SER A 296 13.77 6.73 -21.53
CA SER A 296 13.84 7.48 -20.28
C SER A 296 12.47 7.79 -19.70
N GLN A 297 12.25 7.40 -18.44
CA GLN A 297 11.06 7.74 -17.66
C GLN A 297 11.24 9.00 -16.79
N LYS A 298 12.18 9.87 -17.14
CA LYS A 298 12.52 11.07 -16.36
C LYS A 298 11.30 11.94 -16.08
N GLY A 299 10.43 12.17 -17.07
CA GLY A 299 9.22 12.97 -16.90
C GLY A 299 8.21 12.39 -15.91
N LEU A 300 8.18 11.07 -15.73
CA LEU A 300 7.40 10.41 -14.67
C LEU A 300 8.06 10.62 -13.30
N VAL A 301 9.35 10.32 -13.22
CA VAL A 301 10.11 10.31 -11.97
C VAL A 301 10.18 11.72 -11.34
N GLU A 302 10.36 12.76 -12.13
CA GLU A 302 10.45 14.14 -11.66
C GLU A 302 9.15 14.73 -11.10
N ARG A 303 8.03 14.03 -11.20
CA ARG A 303 6.78 14.38 -10.48
C ARG A 303 6.87 14.12 -9.00
N PHE A 304 7.75 13.21 -8.58
CA PHE A 304 7.94 12.78 -7.20
C PHE A 304 9.13 13.49 -6.59
N ASP A 305 8.95 14.05 -5.41
CA ASP A 305 10.07 14.65 -4.69
C ASP A 305 10.89 13.56 -3.99
N SER A 306 12.10 13.36 -4.47
CA SER A 306 13.08 12.42 -3.89
C SER A 306 13.94 13.02 -2.80
N THR A 307 13.83 14.32 -2.53
CA THR A 307 14.75 15.07 -1.64
C THR A 307 14.19 15.33 -0.24
N ILE A 308 12.92 15.11 -0.02
CA ILE A 308 12.24 15.37 1.25
C ILE A 308 13.00 14.72 2.40
N GLY A 309 13.23 15.48 3.47
CA GLY A 309 13.96 15.03 4.65
C GLY A 309 15.49 14.98 4.50
N ALA A 310 16.02 15.34 3.33
CA ALA A 310 17.46 15.39 3.02
C ALA A 310 18.27 14.12 3.35
N GLY A 311 17.59 12.96 3.43
CA GLY A 311 18.20 11.68 3.74
C GLY A 311 18.59 10.86 2.51
N THR A 312 18.13 11.23 1.33
CA THR A 312 18.38 10.47 0.09
C THR A 312 19.86 10.45 -0.26
N VAL A 313 20.42 9.25 -0.37
CA VAL A 313 21.82 9.00 -0.75
C VAL A 313 21.93 8.72 -2.24
N LEU A 314 21.03 7.88 -2.77
CA LEU A 314 20.98 7.54 -4.18
C LEU A 314 19.80 8.27 -4.82
N MET A 315 20.10 9.32 -5.58
CA MET A 315 19.09 10.06 -6.32
C MET A 315 18.55 9.22 -7.50
N PRO A 316 17.29 9.45 -7.92
CA PRO A 316 16.70 8.71 -9.04
C PRO A 316 17.51 8.76 -10.34
N PHE A 317 18.21 9.85 -10.55
CA PHE A 317 19.15 10.01 -11.66
C PHE A 317 20.50 10.45 -11.15
N GLY A 318 21.54 9.76 -11.56
CA GLY A 318 22.93 10.01 -11.16
C GLY A 318 23.82 10.38 -12.35
N GLY A 319 25.13 10.35 -12.09
CA GLY A 319 26.16 10.71 -13.05
C GLY A 319 26.36 12.23 -13.18
N LYS A 320 27.38 12.63 -13.92
CA LYS A 320 27.76 14.04 -14.09
C LYS A 320 26.62 14.91 -14.67
N THR A 321 25.80 14.33 -15.54
CA THR A 321 24.70 15.01 -16.23
C THR A 321 23.34 14.73 -15.58
N GLN A 322 23.28 13.92 -14.50
CA GLN A 322 22.04 13.50 -13.84
C GLN A 322 21.00 12.90 -14.81
N LEU A 323 21.47 12.05 -15.71
CA LEU A 323 20.64 11.38 -16.71
C LEU A 323 20.67 9.83 -16.57
N THR A 324 21.57 9.29 -15.76
CA THR A 324 21.66 7.83 -15.55
C THR A 324 20.67 7.38 -14.50
N PRO A 325 19.65 6.57 -14.86
CA PRO A 325 18.64 6.13 -13.91
C PRO A 325 19.24 5.19 -12.85
N ALA A 326 18.94 5.43 -11.60
CA ALA A 326 19.25 4.52 -10.50
C ALA A 326 18.29 3.33 -10.51
N GLN A 327 18.81 2.14 -10.18
CA GLN A 327 18.03 0.88 -10.17
C GLN A 327 17.56 0.47 -8.77
N ALA A 328 17.79 1.32 -7.78
CA ALA A 328 17.39 1.14 -6.40
C ALA A 328 17.24 2.50 -5.72
N MET A 329 16.60 2.55 -4.58
CA MET A 329 16.66 3.71 -3.69
C MET A 329 17.58 3.44 -2.52
N CYS A 330 18.22 4.51 -2.02
CA CYS A 330 19.03 4.47 -0.83
C CYS A 330 18.84 5.76 -0.02
N ALA A 331 18.58 5.62 1.27
CA ALA A 331 18.45 6.77 2.17
C ALA A 331 19.07 6.49 3.53
N LYS A 332 19.62 7.53 4.16
CA LYS A 332 20.09 7.48 5.54
C LYS A 332 18.91 7.26 6.49
N ILE A 333 19.16 6.48 7.53
CA ILE A 333 18.20 6.34 8.62
C ILE A 333 18.02 7.70 9.31
N PRO A 334 16.79 8.20 9.47
CA PRO A 334 16.57 9.48 10.14
C PRO A 334 16.93 9.37 11.63
N MET A 335 17.74 10.32 12.08
CA MET A 335 18.15 10.42 13.49
C MET A 335 17.41 11.56 14.17
N LEU A 336 17.00 11.36 15.43
CA LEU A 336 16.40 12.42 16.24
C LEU A 336 17.45 13.49 16.61
N LYS A 337 18.71 13.09 16.77
CA LYS A 337 19.85 13.97 17.06
C LYS A 337 21.09 13.44 16.35
N GLY A 338 21.93 14.34 15.83
CA GLY A 338 23.19 14.00 15.19
C GLY A 338 23.02 13.47 13.75
N ASN A 339 24.01 12.75 13.25
CA ASN A 339 24.10 12.19 11.91
C ASN A 339 24.45 10.70 11.95
N THR A 340 24.10 9.98 10.91
CA THR A 340 24.50 8.59 10.71
C THR A 340 25.01 8.38 9.29
N ASN A 341 25.90 7.39 9.13
CA ASN A 341 26.29 6.85 7.83
C ASN A 341 25.54 5.54 7.51
N THR A 342 24.69 5.05 8.42
CA THR A 342 23.85 3.89 8.16
C THR A 342 22.71 4.29 7.24
N ALA A 343 22.53 3.52 6.16
CA ALA A 343 21.49 3.72 5.18
C ALA A 343 20.73 2.42 4.92
N SER A 344 19.48 2.55 4.50
CA SER A 344 18.69 1.45 3.96
C SER A 344 18.70 1.50 2.45
N ILE A 345 18.61 0.31 1.83
CA ILE A 345 18.52 0.15 0.37
C ILE A 345 17.28 -0.69 0.09
N MET A 346 16.50 -0.29 -0.91
CA MET A 346 15.40 -1.08 -1.45
C MET A 346 15.52 -1.14 -2.96
N SER A 347 15.27 -2.31 -3.52
CA SER A 347 15.22 -2.58 -4.96
C SER A 347 14.08 -3.54 -5.27
N TRP A 348 13.82 -3.75 -6.53
CA TRP A 348 12.75 -4.62 -7.01
C TRP A 348 13.20 -5.43 -8.23
N GLY A 349 12.48 -6.52 -8.51
CA GLY A 349 12.65 -7.33 -9.69
C GLY A 349 11.30 -7.86 -10.16
N PHE A 350 10.98 -7.63 -11.42
CA PHE A 350 9.80 -8.16 -12.10
C PHE A 350 9.91 -7.94 -13.61
N ASP A 351 9.49 -8.94 -14.39
CA ASP A 351 9.41 -8.87 -15.85
C ASP A 351 8.16 -9.61 -16.31
N PRO A 352 7.09 -8.91 -16.71
CA PRO A 352 5.82 -9.53 -17.12
C PRO A 352 5.98 -10.42 -18.35
N TYR A 353 6.86 -10.06 -19.30
CA TYR A 353 7.10 -10.86 -20.50
C TYR A 353 7.79 -12.21 -20.20
N GLN A 354 8.61 -12.25 -19.15
CA GLN A 354 9.18 -13.51 -18.67
C GLN A 354 8.18 -14.33 -17.89
N MET A 355 7.34 -13.66 -17.09
CA MET A 355 6.30 -14.32 -16.31
C MET A 355 5.26 -15.01 -17.21
N GLU A 356 4.85 -14.38 -18.31
CA GLU A 356 3.96 -15.01 -19.31
C GLU A 356 4.56 -16.27 -19.94
N LYS A 357 5.87 -16.25 -20.18
CA LYS A 357 6.54 -17.40 -20.81
C LYS A 357 6.71 -18.57 -19.86
N SER A 358 7.03 -18.29 -18.64
CA SER A 358 7.21 -19.27 -17.57
C SER A 358 7.17 -18.55 -16.22
N PRO A 359 6.12 -18.72 -15.42
CA PRO A 359 6.02 -18.14 -14.07
C PRO A 359 7.20 -18.56 -13.18
N PHE A 360 7.66 -19.81 -13.28
CA PHE A 360 8.78 -20.31 -12.52
C PHE A 360 10.09 -19.56 -12.85
N ILE A 361 10.46 -19.50 -14.12
CA ILE A 361 11.68 -18.80 -14.56
C ILE A 361 11.54 -17.30 -14.36
N GLY A 362 10.36 -16.75 -14.58
CA GLY A 362 10.06 -15.32 -14.34
C GLY A 362 10.25 -14.95 -12.88
N ALA A 363 9.77 -15.77 -11.95
CA ALA A 363 9.95 -15.56 -10.52
C ALA A 363 11.44 -15.66 -10.11
N GLU A 364 12.18 -16.70 -10.59
CA GLU A 364 13.60 -16.83 -10.34
C GLU A 364 14.39 -15.60 -10.82
N LYS A 365 14.15 -15.14 -12.05
CA LYS A 365 14.78 -13.95 -12.61
C LYS A 365 14.41 -12.68 -11.85
N SER A 366 13.19 -12.57 -11.36
CA SER A 366 12.73 -11.43 -10.54
C SER A 366 13.54 -11.34 -9.24
N VAL A 367 13.73 -12.47 -8.56
CA VAL A 367 14.56 -12.55 -7.35
C VAL A 367 16.01 -12.17 -7.65
N ILE A 368 16.59 -12.76 -8.69
CA ILE A 368 17.98 -12.47 -9.10
C ILE A 368 18.13 -10.98 -9.44
N SER A 369 17.19 -10.42 -10.19
CA SER A 369 17.21 -9.01 -10.58
C SER A 369 17.15 -8.08 -9.35
N ALA A 370 16.23 -8.34 -8.42
CA ALA A 370 16.11 -7.56 -7.20
C ALA A 370 17.39 -7.56 -6.37
N ILE A 371 17.96 -8.76 -6.14
CA ILE A 371 19.21 -8.91 -5.38
C ILE A 371 20.39 -8.25 -6.11
N SER A 372 20.50 -8.41 -7.43
CA SER A 372 21.57 -7.81 -8.22
C SER A 372 21.56 -6.29 -8.17
N LYS A 373 20.38 -5.68 -8.29
CA LYS A 373 20.19 -4.22 -8.17
C LYS A 373 20.57 -3.73 -6.76
N MET A 374 20.19 -4.47 -5.73
CA MET A 374 20.51 -4.14 -4.34
C MET A 374 22.03 -4.20 -4.10
N ILE A 375 22.72 -5.22 -4.62
CA ILE A 375 24.19 -5.34 -4.54
C ILE A 375 24.85 -4.21 -5.32
N ALA A 376 24.40 -3.91 -6.54
CA ALA A 376 24.92 -2.82 -7.36
C ALA A 376 24.78 -1.45 -6.68
N ALA A 377 23.77 -1.27 -5.85
CA ALA A 377 23.57 -0.07 -5.02
C ALA A 377 24.41 -0.06 -3.73
N GLY A 378 25.25 -1.08 -3.48
CA GLY A 378 26.12 -1.18 -2.31
C GLY A 378 25.57 -2.03 -1.16
N GLY A 379 24.44 -2.71 -1.36
CA GLY A 379 23.82 -3.55 -0.35
C GLY A 379 24.51 -4.91 -0.16
N ASN A 380 24.29 -5.52 1.00
CA ASN A 380 24.79 -6.83 1.34
C ASN A 380 23.66 -7.86 1.35
N ARG A 381 23.71 -8.84 0.44
CA ARG A 381 22.68 -9.88 0.31
C ARG A 381 22.45 -10.72 1.59
N LYS A 382 23.44 -10.81 2.47
CA LYS A 382 23.33 -11.56 3.73
C LYS A 382 22.45 -10.83 4.77
N HIS A 383 22.21 -9.54 4.57
CA HIS A 383 21.42 -8.67 5.43
C HIS A 383 20.21 -8.09 4.67
N SER A 384 19.65 -8.88 3.76
CA SER A 384 18.46 -8.49 2.99
C SER A 384 17.27 -9.35 3.36
N TRP A 385 16.10 -8.74 3.31
CA TRP A 385 14.80 -9.39 3.44
C TRP A 385 14.04 -9.19 2.13
N MET A 386 13.20 -10.13 1.80
CA MET A 386 12.39 -10.08 0.59
C MET A 386 10.90 -10.02 0.96
N SER A 387 10.17 -9.19 0.25
CA SER A 387 8.72 -9.18 0.24
C SER A 387 8.26 -9.56 -1.16
N PHE A 388 7.27 -10.45 -1.24
CA PHE A 388 6.71 -10.90 -2.51
C PHE A 388 5.31 -10.33 -2.65
N GLN A 389 5.02 -9.83 -3.85
CA GLN A 389 3.68 -9.52 -4.29
C GLN A 389 3.31 -10.56 -5.35
N GLU A 390 2.29 -11.35 -5.08
CA GLU A 390 1.89 -12.47 -5.93
C GLU A 390 0.46 -12.26 -6.41
N TYR A 391 0.18 -12.67 -7.63
CA TYR A 391 -1.14 -12.73 -8.21
C TYR A 391 -1.30 -14.05 -8.96
N PHE A 392 -2.37 -14.75 -8.64
CA PHE A 392 -2.73 -15.98 -9.32
C PHE A 392 -4.01 -15.76 -10.12
N GLY A 393 -4.04 -16.27 -11.35
CA GLY A 393 -5.24 -16.33 -12.16
C GLY A 393 -6.31 -17.21 -11.50
N ARG A 394 -7.50 -17.18 -12.03
CA ARG A 394 -8.55 -18.11 -11.59
C ARG A 394 -8.16 -19.52 -11.98
N THR A 395 -8.36 -20.47 -11.05
CA THR A 395 -7.99 -21.88 -11.24
C THR A 395 -9.11 -22.71 -11.85
N ASN A 396 -10.24 -22.11 -12.12
CA ASN A 396 -11.45 -22.76 -12.65
C ASN A 396 -11.83 -22.19 -14.03
N GLU A 397 -10.85 -21.85 -14.82
CA GLU A 397 -11.13 -21.40 -16.19
C GLU A 397 -11.23 -22.54 -17.18
N GLU A 398 -12.25 -22.38 -18.00
CA GLU A 398 -12.39 -23.03 -19.29
C GLU A 398 -11.38 -22.46 -20.30
#